data_8ac29688b100d46ff35b92274b1c63ae
#
_entry.id   8ac29688b100d46ff35b92274b1c63ae
#
_cell.length_a   1.000
_cell.length_b   1.000
_cell.length_c   1.000
_cell.angle_alpha   90.00
_cell.angle_beta   90.00
_cell.angle_gamma   90.00
#
_symmetry.space_group_name_H-M   'P 1'
#
loop_
_entity.id
_entity.type
_entity.pdbx_description
1 polymer ?
#
loop_
_entity_poly.entity_id
_entity_poly.type
_entity_poly.pdbx_seq_one_letter_code
_entity_poly.pdbx_strand_id
1 'polypeptide(L)'
;DGLLKVGFTAIDVEKRVAQQYPTLRPYDLPYKIVLEESAVRNDGSSFVDHDVHRYLRKRGILNPEGEWFKCTAQDVKAAILAIRDGIENEDNRTLDFRMRPEQQEAVDKTITYFESFKAENENKTPHFLWNAKMRFGKTFAAYQLAKTMEWKRVLVLTFKPAVQNAWEEDLKTHMDFEGWQFVSRKGLNIEDADLDKPIICFGSLQDYMGKNSVGGIKAKNEWVHTTNWDCVIFDEYHFGAWRENAKELFEAEDKYERDFILGEGSDFFDEELMPITTNSYLYLSGTPFRAINSGEFIEEQIYNWTYSDEQRAKEAWKAEDNPYDSLPRMVMLTYQLPDSIREIAMGGEFDQFDLNIFFSTRGE
;
A
#
# COMPACT_ATOMS: atom_id res chain seq x y z
N ASP A 1 0.79 -12.52 33.10
CA ASP A 1 1.92 -11.83 33.74
C ASP A 1 2.83 -11.10 32.74
N GLY A 2 2.68 -11.32 31.42
CA GLY A 2 3.44 -10.62 30.35
C GLY A 2 4.91 -11.02 30.26
N LEU A 3 5.24 -12.21 30.76
CA LEU A 3 6.60 -12.76 30.66
C LEU A 3 6.68 -13.76 29.51
N LEU A 4 7.68 -13.59 28.65
CA LEU A 4 8.05 -14.53 27.59
C LEU A 4 9.43 -15.13 27.85
N LYS A 5 9.56 -16.42 27.62
CA LYS A 5 10.84 -17.10 27.57
C LYS A 5 11.36 -17.04 26.14
N VAL A 6 12.53 -16.46 25.94
CA VAL A 6 13.22 -16.32 24.64
C VAL A 6 14.41 -17.25 24.62
N GLY A 7 14.36 -18.29 23.79
CA GLY A 7 15.41 -19.31 23.73
C GLY A 7 15.73 -19.70 22.29
N PHE A 8 16.87 -20.36 22.10
CA PHE A 8 17.36 -20.87 20.83
C PHE A 8 17.34 -22.41 20.81
N THR A 9 17.10 -22.96 19.65
CA THR A 9 17.21 -24.40 19.40
C THR A 9 17.74 -24.69 18.00
N ALA A 10 18.53 -25.74 17.86
CA ALA A 10 18.97 -26.29 16.58
C ALA A 10 18.12 -27.48 16.12
N ILE A 11 17.11 -27.85 16.90
CA ILE A 11 16.14 -28.91 16.57
C ILE A 11 14.74 -28.30 16.56
N ASP A 12 13.77 -29.10 16.16
CA ASP A 12 12.35 -28.74 16.17
C ASP A 12 11.94 -28.10 17.51
N VAL A 13 11.23 -26.96 17.43
CA VAL A 13 10.88 -26.12 18.60
C VAL A 13 9.97 -26.88 19.57
N GLU A 14 8.96 -27.60 19.07
CA GLU A 14 8.03 -28.36 19.92
C GLU A 14 8.78 -29.46 20.70
N LYS A 15 9.67 -30.19 20.03
CA LYS A 15 10.53 -31.21 20.68
C LYS A 15 11.43 -30.59 21.74
N ARG A 16 12.03 -29.45 21.45
CA ARG A 16 12.93 -28.77 22.40
C ARG A 16 12.18 -28.30 23.64
N VAL A 17 11.03 -27.67 23.47
CA VAL A 17 10.23 -27.17 24.58
C VAL A 17 9.68 -28.34 25.41
N ALA A 18 9.18 -29.40 24.76
CA ALA A 18 8.72 -30.61 25.44
C ALA A 18 9.79 -31.25 26.34
N GLN A 19 11.08 -31.23 25.94
CA GLN A 19 12.20 -31.74 26.75
C GLN A 19 12.40 -30.99 28.06
N GLN A 20 11.96 -29.73 28.15
CA GLN A 20 12.04 -28.93 29.37
C GLN A 20 10.93 -29.27 30.38
N TYR A 21 9.90 -29.99 29.93
CA TYR A 21 8.76 -30.40 30.73
C TYR A 21 8.60 -31.94 30.64
N PRO A 22 9.45 -32.73 31.30
CA PRO A 22 9.48 -34.18 31.10
C PRO A 22 8.24 -34.93 31.58
N THR A 23 7.34 -34.24 32.31
CA THR A 23 6.10 -34.85 32.82
C THR A 23 4.91 -34.03 32.35
N LEU A 24 4.52 -34.21 31.09
CA LEU A 24 3.34 -33.56 30.51
C LEU A 24 2.08 -34.37 30.79
N ARG A 25 1.00 -33.71 31.19
CA ARG A 25 -0.33 -34.30 31.19
C ARG A 25 -0.85 -34.33 29.74
N PRO A 26 -1.47 -35.41 29.27
CA PRO A 26 -2.16 -35.42 27.99
C PRO A 26 -3.17 -34.26 27.92
N TYR A 27 -3.11 -33.49 26.86
CA TYR A 27 -4.02 -32.35 26.55
C TYR A 27 -3.90 -31.12 27.47
N ASP A 28 -2.92 -31.08 28.37
CA ASP A 28 -2.70 -29.93 29.29
C ASP A 28 -1.23 -29.51 29.26
N LEU A 29 -0.88 -28.74 28.24
CA LEU A 29 0.49 -28.23 28.07
C LEU A 29 0.71 -27.01 28.97
N PRO A 30 1.71 -27.01 29.85
CA PRO A 30 2.01 -25.90 30.75
C PRO A 30 2.66 -24.69 30.03
N TYR A 31 2.73 -24.71 28.71
CA TYR A 31 3.33 -23.68 27.87
C TYR A 31 2.53 -23.45 26.61
N LYS A 32 2.75 -22.30 25.98
CA LYS A 32 2.26 -21.96 24.64
C LYS A 32 3.43 -21.35 23.86
N ILE A 33 3.75 -21.92 22.69
CA ILE A 33 4.67 -21.32 21.74
C ILE A 33 3.92 -20.17 21.07
N VAL A 34 4.45 -18.96 21.16
CA VAL A 34 3.80 -17.73 20.64
C VAL A 34 4.55 -17.14 19.44
N LEU A 35 5.80 -17.53 19.27
CA LEU A 35 6.66 -17.10 18.16
C LEU A 35 7.69 -18.17 17.87
N GLU A 36 7.89 -18.47 16.60
CA GLU A 36 8.97 -19.29 16.07
C GLU A 36 9.52 -18.58 14.83
N GLU A 37 10.84 -18.33 14.81
CA GLU A 37 11.52 -17.60 13.75
C GLU A 37 12.89 -18.20 13.46
N SER A 38 13.35 -18.06 12.22
CA SER A 38 14.67 -18.51 11.81
C SER A 38 15.77 -17.66 12.45
N ALA A 39 16.82 -18.30 12.97
CA ALA A 39 17.99 -17.67 13.56
C ALA A 39 19.17 -17.56 12.55
N VAL A 40 18.86 -17.23 11.30
CA VAL A 40 19.83 -17.04 10.21
C VAL A 40 19.78 -15.60 9.72
N ARG A 41 20.95 -14.95 9.61
CA ARG A 41 21.09 -13.60 9.05
C ARG A 41 21.02 -13.61 7.52
N ASN A 42 20.82 -12.46 6.93
CA ASN A 42 20.77 -12.31 5.48
C ASN A 42 22.09 -12.67 4.77
N ASP A 43 23.22 -12.65 5.49
CA ASP A 43 24.52 -13.11 4.99
C ASP A 43 24.74 -14.64 5.12
N GLY A 44 23.73 -15.37 5.61
CA GLY A 44 23.77 -16.81 5.85
C GLY A 44 24.41 -17.24 7.17
N SER A 45 24.92 -16.33 7.99
CA SER A 45 25.44 -16.64 9.32
C SER A 45 24.32 -16.86 10.33
N SER A 46 24.54 -17.72 11.34
CA SER A 46 23.57 -17.94 12.41
C SER A 46 23.79 -16.96 13.58
N PHE A 47 22.73 -16.70 14.32
CA PHE A 47 22.74 -16.02 15.60
C PHE A 47 22.04 -16.87 16.67
N VAL A 48 22.19 -16.52 17.93
CA VAL A 48 21.62 -17.26 19.04
C VAL A 48 20.77 -16.36 19.94
N ASP A 49 20.04 -16.95 20.88
CA ASP A 49 19.20 -16.24 21.85
C ASP A 49 19.93 -15.13 22.62
N HIS A 50 21.22 -15.31 22.92
CA HIS A 50 22.00 -14.28 23.58
C HIS A 50 22.12 -12.97 22.78
N ASP A 51 22.10 -13.02 21.45
CA ASP A 51 22.09 -11.84 20.60
C ASP A 51 20.74 -11.10 20.75
N VAL A 52 19.63 -11.86 20.75
CA VAL A 52 18.27 -11.32 20.97
C VAL A 52 18.17 -10.75 22.39
N HIS A 53 18.67 -11.46 23.41
CA HIS A 53 18.66 -10.98 24.81
C HIS A 53 19.43 -9.66 24.96
N ARG A 54 20.57 -9.53 24.28
CA ARG A 54 21.38 -8.31 24.28
C ARG A 54 20.61 -7.15 23.66
N TYR A 55 19.95 -7.38 22.53
CA TYR A 55 19.15 -6.38 21.85
C TYR A 55 17.97 -5.92 22.72
N LEU A 56 17.20 -6.86 23.29
CA LEU A 56 16.07 -6.54 24.16
C LEU A 56 16.48 -5.71 25.38
N ARG A 57 17.62 -6.06 26.01
CA ARG A 57 18.20 -5.28 27.14
C ARG A 57 18.63 -3.88 26.69
N LYS A 58 19.27 -3.76 25.53
CA LYS A 58 19.64 -2.45 24.95
C LYS A 58 18.41 -1.54 24.76
N ARG A 59 17.28 -2.13 24.42
CA ARG A 59 15.98 -1.44 24.27
C ARG A 59 15.29 -1.15 25.63
N GLY A 60 15.91 -1.46 26.74
CA GLY A 60 15.35 -1.22 28.09
C GLY A 60 14.26 -2.21 28.51
N ILE A 61 14.07 -3.32 27.80
CA ILE A 61 13.10 -4.35 28.15
C ILE A 61 13.56 -5.09 29.40
N LEU A 62 12.66 -5.15 30.38
CA LEU A 62 12.94 -5.77 31.66
C LEU A 62 13.19 -7.27 31.51
N ASN A 63 14.37 -7.73 32.02
CA ASN A 63 14.76 -9.12 32.08
C ASN A 63 14.87 -9.56 33.55
N PRO A 64 13.78 -10.11 34.11
CA PRO A 64 13.77 -10.49 35.52
C PRO A 64 14.75 -11.59 35.86
N GLU A 65 14.88 -12.62 35.01
CA GLU A 65 15.77 -13.75 35.25
C GLU A 65 16.06 -14.52 33.96
N GLY A 66 17.33 -14.79 33.69
CA GLY A 66 17.81 -15.66 32.62
C GLY A 66 17.25 -15.32 31.24
N GLU A 67 16.48 -16.26 30.68
CA GLU A 67 15.84 -16.17 29.37
C GLU A 67 14.43 -15.53 29.42
N TRP A 68 13.98 -15.02 30.59
CA TRP A 68 12.65 -14.46 30.76
C TRP A 68 12.66 -12.93 30.61
N PHE A 69 11.79 -12.43 29.75
CA PHE A 69 11.64 -11.00 29.44
C PHE A 69 10.19 -10.56 29.61
N LYS A 70 10.00 -9.36 30.17
CA LYS A 70 8.68 -8.73 30.23
C LYS A 70 8.41 -7.97 28.94
N CYS A 71 7.95 -8.68 27.92
CA CYS A 71 7.78 -8.19 26.57
C CYS A 71 6.62 -8.89 25.85
N THR A 72 6.31 -8.42 24.65
CA THR A 72 5.38 -9.04 23.71
C THR A 72 6.13 -9.90 22.68
N ALA A 73 5.39 -10.77 21.96
CA ALA A 73 5.96 -11.50 20.83
C ALA A 73 6.43 -10.56 19.71
N GLN A 74 5.80 -9.40 19.56
CA GLN A 74 6.21 -8.38 18.60
C GLN A 74 7.56 -7.77 18.95
N ASP A 75 7.84 -7.49 20.22
CA ASP A 75 9.15 -6.99 20.66
C ASP A 75 10.27 -7.99 20.34
N VAL A 76 10.02 -9.28 20.56
CA VAL A 76 10.98 -10.35 20.24
C VAL A 76 11.17 -10.47 18.73
N LYS A 77 10.09 -10.43 17.96
CA LYS A 77 10.16 -10.46 16.50
C LYS A 77 10.94 -9.27 15.96
N ALA A 78 10.67 -8.06 16.43
CA ALA A 78 11.40 -6.86 16.04
C ALA A 78 12.90 -6.95 16.33
N ALA A 79 13.27 -7.53 17.48
CA ALA A 79 14.67 -7.78 17.83
C ALA A 79 15.34 -8.79 16.89
N ILE A 80 14.62 -9.87 16.52
CA ILE A 80 15.12 -10.89 15.58
C ILE A 80 15.36 -10.27 14.21
N LEU A 81 14.43 -9.44 13.70
CA LEU A 81 14.58 -8.77 12.41
C LEU A 81 15.76 -7.80 12.40
N ALA A 82 15.91 -6.98 13.44
CA ALA A 82 17.04 -6.08 13.57
C ALA A 82 18.40 -6.82 13.49
N ILE A 83 18.48 -7.98 14.13
CA ILE A 83 19.70 -8.82 14.12
C ILE A 83 19.90 -9.49 12.76
N ARG A 84 18.81 -9.96 12.13
CA ARG A 84 18.82 -10.60 10.81
C ARG A 84 19.32 -9.64 9.73
N ASP A 85 18.83 -8.43 9.74
CA ASP A 85 19.10 -7.40 8.73
C ASP A 85 20.34 -6.56 9.07
N GLY A 86 20.83 -6.64 10.32
CA GLY A 86 21.94 -5.83 10.80
C GLY A 86 21.61 -4.34 10.93
N ILE A 87 20.34 -4.00 11.08
CA ILE A 87 19.83 -2.62 11.13
C ILE A 87 19.19 -2.38 12.52
N GLU A 88 19.34 -1.16 13.05
CA GLU A 88 18.56 -0.77 14.24
C GLU A 88 17.08 -0.72 13.88
N ASN A 89 16.23 -1.16 14.80
CA ASN A 89 14.76 -1.19 14.61
C ASN A 89 14.12 -0.44 15.77
N GLU A 90 14.20 0.88 15.72
CA GLU A 90 13.73 1.75 16.80
C GLU A 90 12.20 1.74 16.94
N ASP A 91 11.48 1.56 15.85
CA ASP A 91 10.02 1.58 15.79
C ASP A 91 9.38 0.21 16.06
N ASN A 92 10.16 -0.81 16.42
CA ASN A 92 9.67 -2.19 16.63
C ASN A 92 8.94 -2.78 15.41
N ARG A 93 9.46 -2.56 14.22
CA ARG A 93 8.92 -3.09 12.96
C ARG A 93 8.99 -4.61 12.93
N THR A 94 8.00 -5.25 12.35
CA THR A 94 7.81 -6.71 12.45
C THR A 94 7.68 -7.43 11.12
N LEU A 95 7.82 -6.71 9.99
CA LEU A 95 7.73 -7.26 8.64
C LEU A 95 9.02 -6.97 7.86
N ASP A 96 9.51 -7.97 7.13
CA ASP A 96 10.74 -7.91 6.33
C ASP A 96 10.61 -8.66 4.99
N PHE A 97 9.38 -8.94 4.57
CA PHE A 97 9.15 -9.66 3.32
C PHE A 97 9.62 -8.87 2.10
N ARG A 98 10.08 -9.57 1.09
CA ARG A 98 10.53 -8.98 -0.17
C ARG A 98 9.36 -8.77 -1.12
N MET A 99 9.57 -7.89 -2.11
CA MET A 99 8.63 -7.77 -3.23
C MET A 99 8.49 -9.11 -3.96
N ARG A 100 7.27 -9.42 -4.35
CA ARG A 100 7.01 -10.49 -5.31
C ARG A 100 7.49 -10.08 -6.71
N PRO A 101 7.76 -11.05 -7.62
CA PRO A 101 8.29 -10.74 -8.95
C PRO A 101 7.49 -9.69 -9.72
N GLU A 102 6.15 -9.78 -9.67
CA GLU A 102 5.27 -8.83 -10.36
C GLU A 102 5.30 -7.42 -9.73
N GLN A 103 5.53 -7.33 -8.41
CA GLN A 103 5.70 -6.03 -7.75
C GLN A 103 7.02 -5.39 -8.14
N GLN A 104 8.09 -6.19 -8.21
CA GLN A 104 9.39 -5.74 -8.68
C GLN A 104 9.32 -5.27 -10.13
N GLU A 105 8.65 -6.04 -11.00
CA GLU A 105 8.45 -5.68 -12.41
C GLU A 105 7.69 -4.36 -12.57
N ALA A 106 6.63 -4.14 -11.76
CA ALA A 106 5.88 -2.89 -11.76
C ALA A 106 6.77 -1.69 -11.39
N VAL A 107 7.58 -1.86 -10.34
CA VAL A 107 8.55 -0.84 -9.90
C VAL A 107 9.57 -0.55 -10.98
N ASP A 108 10.24 -1.58 -11.52
CA ASP A 108 11.30 -1.44 -12.52
C ASP A 108 10.79 -0.79 -13.82
N LYS A 109 9.59 -1.19 -14.28
CA LYS A 109 8.96 -0.60 -15.47
C LYS A 109 8.63 0.89 -15.25
N THR A 110 8.16 1.24 -14.04
CA THR A 110 7.85 2.63 -13.69
C THR A 110 9.11 3.50 -13.64
N ILE A 111 10.18 3.02 -13.02
CA ILE A 111 11.47 3.70 -12.96
C ILE A 111 11.99 3.96 -14.37
N THR A 112 12.06 2.90 -15.17
CA THR A 112 12.55 2.98 -16.56
C THR A 112 11.76 4.00 -17.37
N TYR A 113 10.44 4.01 -17.23
CA TYR A 113 9.59 4.97 -17.93
C TYR A 113 9.84 6.41 -17.44
N PHE A 114 9.87 6.63 -16.12
CA PHE A 114 10.10 7.97 -15.58
C PHE A 114 11.45 8.56 -15.99
N GLU A 115 12.51 7.76 -15.95
CA GLU A 115 13.86 8.19 -16.37
C GLU A 115 13.91 8.51 -17.87
N SER A 116 13.36 7.61 -18.70
CA SER A 116 13.34 7.81 -20.17
C SER A 116 12.51 9.04 -20.55
N PHE A 117 11.33 9.18 -19.94
CA PHE A 117 10.44 10.31 -20.21
C PHE A 117 11.09 11.66 -19.86
N LYS A 118 11.75 11.75 -18.69
CA LYS A 118 12.45 12.96 -18.27
C LYS A 118 13.65 13.30 -19.13
N ALA A 119 14.37 12.29 -19.63
CA ALA A 119 15.49 12.51 -20.54
C ALA A 119 15.04 13.12 -21.88
N GLU A 120 13.82 12.80 -22.34
CA GLU A 120 13.26 13.31 -23.59
C GLU A 120 12.43 14.58 -23.42
N ASN A 121 11.91 14.84 -22.21
CA ASN A 121 10.94 15.91 -21.94
C ASN A 121 11.27 16.65 -20.63
N GLU A 122 12.26 17.54 -20.66
CA GLU A 122 12.75 18.26 -19.45
C GLU A 122 11.66 19.01 -18.66
N ASN A 123 10.63 19.52 -19.33
CA ASN A 123 9.61 20.39 -18.74
C ASN A 123 8.24 19.73 -18.54
N LYS A 124 8.14 18.42 -18.75
CA LYS A 124 6.88 17.68 -18.57
C LYS A 124 6.99 16.69 -17.42
N THR A 125 5.87 16.49 -16.75
CA THR A 125 5.74 15.53 -15.66
C THR A 125 5.31 14.17 -16.21
N PRO A 126 6.04 13.07 -15.94
CA PRO A 126 5.65 11.73 -16.38
C PRO A 126 4.47 11.20 -15.57
N HIS A 127 3.59 10.46 -16.24
CA HIS A 127 2.41 9.82 -15.68
C HIS A 127 2.49 8.31 -15.89
N PHE A 128 2.25 7.50 -14.87
CA PHE A 128 2.26 6.05 -14.97
C PHE A 128 1.10 5.40 -14.23
N LEU A 129 0.47 4.39 -14.81
CA LEU A 129 -0.69 3.70 -14.27
C LEU A 129 -0.35 2.25 -13.88
N TRP A 130 -0.63 1.88 -12.63
CA TRP A 130 -0.68 0.49 -12.22
C TRP A 130 -2.12 -0.02 -12.24
N ASN A 131 -2.43 -0.78 -13.28
CA ASN A 131 -3.63 -1.58 -13.35
C ASN A 131 -3.36 -2.93 -12.68
N ALA A 132 -3.50 -2.96 -11.38
CA ALA A 132 -3.21 -4.17 -10.62
C ALA A 132 -4.40 -4.56 -9.74
N LYS A 133 -4.80 -5.82 -9.85
CA LYS A 133 -5.92 -6.39 -9.09
C LYS A 133 -5.84 -6.12 -7.58
N MET A 134 -6.96 -6.30 -6.87
CA MET A 134 -6.96 -6.28 -5.41
C MET A 134 -5.96 -7.31 -4.85
N ARG A 135 -5.32 -6.98 -3.72
CA ARG A 135 -4.27 -7.79 -3.06
C ARG A 135 -2.98 -7.97 -3.86
N PHE A 136 -2.76 -7.14 -4.85
CA PHE A 136 -1.45 -6.98 -5.48
C PHE A 136 -0.39 -6.46 -4.48
N GLY A 137 -0.81 -5.70 -3.47
CA GLY A 137 0.09 -4.99 -2.55
C GLY A 137 0.62 -3.70 -3.17
N LYS A 138 -0.27 -2.94 -3.82
CA LYS A 138 0.06 -1.66 -4.47
C LYS A 138 0.73 -0.67 -3.53
N THR A 139 0.26 -0.57 -2.30
CA THR A 139 0.80 0.32 -1.25
C THR A 139 2.27 0.00 -0.97
N PHE A 140 2.56 -1.26 -0.64
CA PHE A 140 3.92 -1.71 -0.39
C PHE A 140 4.84 -1.51 -1.59
N ALA A 141 4.39 -1.89 -2.79
CA ALA A 141 5.16 -1.69 -4.02
C ALA A 141 5.41 -0.20 -4.33
N ALA A 142 4.43 0.69 -4.05
CA ALA A 142 4.60 2.13 -4.20
C ALA A 142 5.64 2.70 -3.22
N TYR A 143 5.70 2.18 -1.99
CA TYR A 143 6.76 2.53 -1.05
C TYR A 143 8.14 2.03 -1.50
N GLN A 144 8.22 0.83 -2.05
CA GLN A 144 9.47 0.31 -2.61
C GLN A 144 9.93 1.13 -3.82
N LEU A 145 9.00 1.58 -4.68
CA LEU A 145 9.29 2.53 -5.74
C LEU A 145 9.88 3.83 -5.17
N ALA A 146 9.22 4.40 -4.17
CA ALA A 146 9.67 5.63 -3.52
C ALA A 146 11.06 5.48 -2.89
N LYS A 147 11.33 4.33 -2.25
CA LYS A 147 12.64 3.99 -1.68
C LYS A 147 13.71 3.88 -2.76
N THR A 148 13.43 3.17 -3.86
CA THR A 148 14.38 2.97 -4.96
C THR A 148 14.70 4.27 -5.69
N MET A 149 13.70 5.15 -5.85
CA MET A 149 13.85 6.48 -6.44
C MET A 149 14.43 7.52 -5.47
N GLU A 150 14.71 7.14 -4.22
CA GLU A 150 15.22 8.02 -3.16
C GLU A 150 14.31 9.24 -2.88
N TRP A 151 13.01 9.10 -3.09
CA TRP A 151 12.05 10.17 -2.86
C TRP A 151 11.94 10.53 -1.38
N LYS A 152 11.88 11.82 -1.11
CA LYS A 152 11.73 12.37 0.24
C LYS A 152 10.33 12.92 0.51
N ARG A 153 9.58 13.26 -0.53
CA ARG A 153 8.28 13.90 -0.43
C ARG A 153 7.29 13.22 -1.35
N VAL A 154 6.43 12.39 -0.80
CA VAL A 154 5.38 11.69 -1.55
C VAL A 154 4.02 12.11 -1.02
N LEU A 155 3.14 12.54 -1.91
CA LEU A 155 1.76 12.88 -1.61
C LEU A 155 0.83 11.79 -2.14
N VAL A 156 0.06 11.18 -1.24
CA VAL A 156 -0.96 10.19 -1.59
C VAL A 156 -2.34 10.82 -1.48
N LEU A 157 -3.05 10.85 -2.59
CA LEU A 157 -4.40 11.39 -2.70
C LEU A 157 -5.41 10.28 -3.00
N THR A 158 -6.53 10.28 -2.29
CA THR A 158 -7.61 9.31 -2.49
C THR A 158 -8.97 9.98 -2.34
N PHE A 159 -10.02 9.37 -2.91
CA PHE A 159 -11.40 9.71 -2.58
C PHE A 159 -11.96 8.87 -1.41
N LYS A 160 -11.26 7.81 -1.00
CA LYS A 160 -11.69 6.89 0.06
C LYS A 160 -10.77 6.98 1.27
N PRO A 161 -11.02 7.89 2.22
CA PRO A 161 -10.17 8.01 3.43
C PRO A 161 -10.02 6.72 4.24
N ALA A 162 -10.92 5.75 4.06
CA ALA A 162 -10.89 4.47 4.76
C ALA A 162 -9.61 3.64 4.48
N VAL A 163 -8.90 3.88 3.37
CA VAL A 163 -7.65 3.17 3.03
C VAL A 163 -6.44 3.71 3.79
N GLN A 164 -6.56 4.83 4.52
CA GLN A 164 -5.46 5.45 5.27
C GLN A 164 -4.74 4.45 6.19
N ASN A 165 -5.51 3.66 6.93
CA ASN A 165 -4.92 2.72 7.89
C ASN A 165 -4.00 1.69 7.21
N ALA A 166 -4.35 1.22 6.01
CA ALA A 166 -3.51 0.27 5.27
C ALA A 166 -2.19 0.92 4.83
N TRP A 167 -2.24 2.17 4.34
CA TRP A 167 -1.04 2.93 3.99
C TRP A 167 -0.15 3.16 5.20
N GLU A 168 -0.73 3.58 6.32
CA GLU A 168 0.01 3.86 7.55
C GLU A 168 0.62 2.59 8.17
N GLU A 169 -0.13 1.49 8.18
CA GLU A 169 0.31 0.21 8.74
C GLU A 169 1.47 -0.37 7.93
N ASP A 170 1.37 -0.44 6.60
CA ASP A 170 2.44 -0.92 5.72
C ASP A 170 3.74 -0.12 5.93
N LEU A 171 3.65 1.22 6.06
CA LEU A 171 4.81 2.07 6.30
C LEU A 171 5.45 1.82 7.67
N LYS A 172 4.64 1.68 8.71
CA LYS A 172 5.11 1.57 10.10
C LYS A 172 5.58 0.17 10.50
N THR A 173 5.15 -0.86 9.80
CA THR A 173 5.45 -2.25 10.19
C THR A 173 6.60 -2.88 9.43
N HIS A 174 6.95 -2.39 8.24
CA HIS A 174 7.99 -2.99 7.42
C HIS A 174 9.36 -2.36 7.66
N MET A 175 10.41 -3.21 7.79
CA MET A 175 11.80 -2.81 8.09
C MET A 175 12.39 -1.85 7.04
N ASP A 176 12.02 -2.00 5.79
CA ASP A 176 12.54 -1.19 4.69
C ASP A 176 12.26 0.31 4.82
N PHE A 177 11.27 0.69 5.63
CA PHE A 177 10.81 2.06 5.80
C PHE A 177 11.16 2.63 7.17
N GLU A 178 12.18 2.07 7.85
CA GLU A 178 12.68 2.60 9.11
C GLU A 178 13.05 4.08 8.97
N GLY A 179 12.55 4.90 9.91
CA GLY A 179 12.76 6.35 9.92
C GLY A 179 11.85 7.14 8.97
N TRP A 180 10.99 6.48 8.17
CA TRP A 180 10.00 7.18 7.34
C TRP A 180 8.83 7.68 8.17
N GLN A 181 8.26 8.81 7.80
CA GLN A 181 7.20 9.48 8.53
C GLN A 181 5.90 9.47 7.73
N PHE A 182 4.78 9.19 8.42
CA PHE A 182 3.45 9.23 7.84
C PHE A 182 2.69 10.45 8.36
N VAL A 183 2.52 11.43 7.49
CA VAL A 183 1.78 12.68 7.77
C VAL A 183 0.35 12.53 7.29
N SER A 184 -0.61 12.78 8.18
CA SER A 184 -2.03 12.73 7.86
C SER A 184 -2.84 13.64 8.79
N ARG A 185 -4.07 13.93 8.40
CA ARG A 185 -4.97 14.78 9.19
C ARG A 185 -5.21 14.28 10.62
N LYS A 186 -5.16 12.97 10.85
CA LYS A 186 -5.43 12.32 12.14
C LYS A 186 -4.18 11.86 12.87
N GLY A 187 -3.03 11.96 12.24
CA GLY A 187 -1.75 11.49 12.75
C GLY A 187 -0.76 12.61 12.97
N LEU A 188 0.49 12.38 12.56
CA LEU A 188 1.55 13.38 12.60
C LEU A 188 1.20 14.57 11.71
N ASN A 189 1.31 15.80 12.23
CA ASN A 189 1.20 17.02 11.43
C ASN A 189 2.53 17.34 10.74
N ILE A 190 2.46 18.04 9.62
CA ILE A 190 3.67 18.44 8.88
C ILE A 190 4.58 19.36 9.70
N GLU A 191 4.01 20.18 10.57
CA GLU A 191 4.75 21.10 11.44
C GLU A 191 5.61 20.36 12.48
N ASP A 192 5.22 19.14 12.84
CA ASP A 192 5.91 18.29 13.81
C ASP A 192 6.83 17.27 13.11
N ALA A 193 6.80 17.20 11.79
CA ALA A 193 7.59 16.24 11.02
C ALA A 193 9.04 16.69 10.85
N ASP A 194 9.96 15.74 10.89
CA ASP A 194 11.37 15.96 10.57
C ASP A 194 11.54 16.05 9.05
N LEU A 195 11.82 17.24 8.55
CA LEU A 195 11.92 17.50 7.11
C LEU A 195 13.18 16.90 6.46
N ASP A 196 14.14 16.41 7.21
CA ASP A 196 15.32 15.73 6.69
C ASP A 196 15.04 14.24 6.36
N LYS A 197 13.99 13.69 6.94
CA LYS A 197 13.54 12.31 6.71
C LYS A 197 12.51 12.22 5.59
N PRO A 198 12.36 11.03 4.97
CA PRO A 198 11.29 10.79 4.02
C PRO A 198 9.91 10.93 4.65
N ILE A 199 9.01 11.60 3.93
CA ILE A 199 7.64 11.87 4.36
C ILE A 199 6.67 11.33 3.32
N ILE A 200 5.75 10.50 3.77
CA ILE A 200 4.54 10.15 3.05
C ILE A 200 3.41 10.99 3.62
N CYS A 201 2.86 11.87 2.81
CA CYS A 201 1.70 12.65 3.18
C CYS A 201 0.45 12.00 2.58
N PHE A 202 -0.53 11.70 3.42
CA PHE A 202 -1.77 11.05 3.00
C PHE A 202 -2.98 11.91 3.30
N GLY A 203 -3.86 12.07 2.31
CA GLY A 203 -5.13 12.73 2.51
C GLY A 203 -6.14 12.47 1.41
N SER A 204 -7.38 12.90 1.68
CA SER A 204 -8.39 12.91 0.63
C SER A 204 -8.22 14.13 -0.27
N LEU A 205 -8.68 14.00 -1.50
CA LEU A 205 -8.71 15.13 -2.43
C LEU A 205 -9.50 16.30 -1.84
N GLN A 206 -10.62 16.01 -1.16
CA GLN A 206 -11.41 17.03 -0.47
C GLN A 206 -10.67 17.73 0.66
N ASP A 207 -9.81 17.01 1.39
CA ASP A 207 -9.07 17.58 2.51
C ASP A 207 -8.03 18.60 2.04
N TYR A 208 -7.29 18.26 0.97
CA TYR A 208 -6.17 19.08 0.51
C TYR A 208 -6.54 20.06 -0.60
N MET A 209 -7.41 19.68 -1.53
CA MET A 209 -7.80 20.50 -2.67
C MET A 209 -9.06 21.33 -2.41
N GLY A 210 -9.86 20.99 -1.37
CA GLY A 210 -11.07 21.71 -1.04
C GLY A 210 -10.83 23.19 -0.71
N LYS A 211 -11.59 24.06 -1.34
CA LYS A 211 -11.55 25.52 -1.14
C LYS A 211 -12.16 25.94 0.21
N ASN A 212 -11.79 27.11 0.68
CA ASN A 212 -12.44 27.78 1.82
C ASN A 212 -13.74 28.48 1.35
N SER A 213 -14.48 29.07 2.29
CA SER A 213 -15.74 29.79 2.02
C SER A 213 -15.61 31.02 1.09
N VAL A 214 -14.40 31.41 0.74
CA VAL A 214 -14.06 32.58 -0.09
C VAL A 214 -13.42 32.15 -1.42
N GLY A 215 -13.40 30.82 -1.72
CA GLY A 215 -12.86 30.26 -2.97
C GLY A 215 -11.35 30.02 -2.99
N GLY A 216 -10.60 30.41 -1.93
CA GLY A 216 -9.15 30.21 -1.85
C GLY A 216 -8.73 28.90 -1.20
N ILE A 217 -7.46 28.55 -1.31
CA ILE A 217 -6.85 27.42 -0.59
C ILE A 217 -7.01 27.61 0.91
N LYS A 218 -7.38 26.56 1.63
CA LYS A 218 -7.44 26.62 3.10
C LYS A 218 -6.02 26.87 3.65
N ALA A 219 -5.83 27.89 4.48
CA ALA A 219 -4.51 28.25 5.02
C ALA A 219 -3.76 27.07 5.64
N LYS A 220 -4.47 26.15 6.31
CA LYS A 220 -3.88 24.92 6.88
C LYS A 220 -3.31 23.95 5.84
N ASN A 221 -3.66 24.09 4.56
CA ASN A 221 -3.23 23.23 3.47
C ASN A 221 -2.23 23.93 2.53
N GLU A 222 -1.85 25.18 2.81
CA GLU A 222 -0.95 25.96 1.97
C GLU A 222 0.38 25.23 1.73
N TRP A 223 0.87 24.54 2.73
CA TRP A 223 2.09 23.73 2.63
C TRP A 223 2.01 22.61 1.58
N VAL A 224 0.83 22.02 1.33
CA VAL A 224 0.66 21.00 0.27
C VAL A 224 0.92 21.60 -1.10
N HIS A 225 0.50 22.84 -1.32
CA HIS A 225 0.61 23.56 -2.59
C HIS A 225 1.97 24.23 -2.78
N THR A 226 2.69 24.51 -1.70
CA THR A 226 4.02 25.12 -1.72
C THR A 226 5.16 24.10 -1.66
N THR A 227 4.86 22.85 -1.32
CA THR A 227 5.84 21.75 -1.32
C THR A 227 6.09 21.28 -2.74
N ASN A 228 7.37 21.05 -3.06
CA ASN A 228 7.77 20.37 -4.29
C ASN A 228 7.77 18.87 -4.04
N TRP A 229 6.78 18.15 -4.59
CA TRP A 229 6.62 16.72 -4.38
C TRP A 229 7.48 15.92 -5.36
N ASP A 230 8.11 14.85 -4.91
CA ASP A 230 8.80 13.91 -5.79
C ASP A 230 7.81 13.10 -6.60
N CYS A 231 6.71 12.69 -5.94
CA CYS A 231 5.61 12.00 -6.60
C CYS A 231 4.27 12.33 -5.95
N VAL A 232 3.24 12.49 -6.78
CA VAL A 232 1.83 12.45 -6.36
C VAL A 232 1.26 11.10 -6.78
N ILE A 233 0.72 10.36 -5.80
CA ILE A 233 0.11 9.04 -6.00
C ILE A 233 -1.40 9.20 -5.87
N PHE A 234 -2.14 8.82 -6.91
CA PHE A 234 -3.60 8.74 -6.87
C PHE A 234 -4.03 7.30 -6.58
N ASP A 235 -4.51 7.07 -5.35
CA ASP A 235 -4.99 5.75 -4.94
C ASP A 235 -6.48 5.58 -5.23
N GLU A 236 -6.88 4.37 -5.62
CA GLU A 236 -8.23 4.03 -6.07
C GLU A 236 -8.67 4.90 -7.27
N TYR A 237 -7.76 5.05 -8.25
CA TYR A 237 -8.05 5.82 -9.45
C TYR A 237 -9.11 5.14 -10.31
N HIS A 238 -10.32 5.66 -10.25
CA HIS A 238 -11.47 5.24 -11.06
C HIS A 238 -11.84 6.37 -12.01
N PHE A 239 -11.40 6.27 -13.24
CA PHE A 239 -11.45 7.31 -14.27
C PHE A 239 -12.70 8.19 -14.27
N GLY A 240 -13.91 7.65 -14.36
CA GLY A 240 -15.13 8.46 -14.38
C GLY A 240 -15.47 9.14 -13.06
N ALA A 241 -15.35 8.41 -11.95
CA ALA A 241 -15.65 8.94 -10.62
C ALA A 241 -14.63 10.02 -10.18
N TRP A 242 -13.38 9.90 -10.60
CA TRP A 242 -12.34 10.91 -10.36
C TRP A 242 -12.71 12.24 -10.98
N ARG A 243 -13.17 12.23 -12.24
CA ARG A 243 -13.59 13.43 -12.95
C ARG A 243 -14.80 14.10 -12.36
N GLU A 244 -15.86 13.33 -12.08
CA GLU A 244 -17.07 13.86 -11.49
C GLU A 244 -16.78 14.49 -10.14
N ASN A 245 -16.05 13.79 -9.27
CA ASN A 245 -15.69 14.30 -7.96
C ASN A 245 -14.68 15.47 -8.03
N ALA A 246 -13.75 15.46 -8.97
CA ALA A 246 -12.85 16.58 -9.18
C ALA A 246 -13.62 17.81 -9.71
N LYS A 247 -14.53 17.62 -10.67
CA LYS A 247 -15.41 18.70 -11.13
C LYS A 247 -16.21 19.34 -9.99
N GLU A 248 -16.82 18.53 -9.11
CA GLU A 248 -17.56 19.04 -7.95
C GLU A 248 -16.67 19.82 -6.97
N LEU A 249 -15.43 19.35 -6.75
CA LEU A 249 -14.48 20.02 -5.84
C LEU A 249 -13.92 21.33 -6.39
N PHE A 250 -13.79 21.41 -7.72
CA PHE A 250 -13.32 22.59 -8.43
C PHE A 250 -14.48 23.43 -9.01
N GLU A 251 -15.73 23.17 -8.61
CA GLU A 251 -16.84 24.06 -8.92
C GLU A 251 -16.50 25.49 -8.46
N ALA A 252 -16.01 26.27 -9.39
CA ALA A 252 -15.89 27.71 -9.21
C ALA A 252 -17.30 28.30 -9.30
N GLU A 253 -17.62 29.24 -8.43
CA GLU A 253 -18.87 30.03 -8.52
C GLU A 253 -18.96 30.77 -9.87
N ASP A 254 -17.79 30.97 -10.53
CA ASP A 254 -17.70 31.60 -11.84
C ASP A 254 -17.44 30.56 -12.94
N LYS A 255 -18.32 30.55 -13.96
CA LYS A 255 -18.25 29.68 -15.13
C LYS A 255 -16.91 29.81 -15.90
N TYR A 256 -16.34 31.02 -15.92
CA TYR A 256 -15.06 31.31 -16.59
C TYR A 256 -13.84 30.65 -15.88
N GLU A 257 -13.81 30.64 -14.55
CA GLU A 257 -12.75 29.92 -13.82
C GLU A 257 -12.84 28.41 -14.01
N ARG A 258 -14.08 27.86 -14.09
CA ARG A 258 -14.31 26.45 -14.32
C ARG A 258 -13.84 26.01 -15.70
N ASP A 259 -14.19 26.80 -16.73
CA ASP A 259 -13.80 26.51 -18.11
C ASP A 259 -12.27 26.67 -18.30
N PHE A 260 -11.62 27.53 -17.52
CA PHE A 260 -10.16 27.69 -17.51
C PHE A 260 -9.46 26.49 -16.83
N ILE A 261 -9.97 26.03 -15.67
CA ILE A 261 -9.38 24.92 -14.90
C ILE A 261 -9.64 23.56 -15.60
N LEU A 262 -10.78 23.42 -16.29
CA LEU A 262 -11.15 22.18 -16.96
C LEU A 262 -10.79 22.12 -18.45
N GLY A 263 -10.26 23.23 -19.00
CA GLY A 263 -10.00 23.40 -20.44
C GLY A 263 -11.28 23.53 -21.26
N GLU A 264 -11.39 24.57 -22.09
CA GLU A 264 -12.54 24.74 -22.99
C GLU A 264 -12.69 23.52 -23.91
N GLY A 265 -13.75 22.76 -23.73
CA GLY A 265 -14.12 21.65 -24.65
C GLY A 265 -13.36 20.34 -24.42
N SER A 266 -12.50 20.22 -23.42
CA SER A 266 -11.92 18.93 -23.05
C SER A 266 -12.82 18.23 -22.02
N ASP A 267 -13.22 17.03 -22.33
CA ASP A 267 -13.83 16.15 -21.35
C ASP A 267 -12.78 15.62 -20.32
N PHE A 268 -11.53 16.11 -20.32
CA PHE A 268 -10.40 15.59 -19.55
C PHE A 268 -10.05 16.54 -18.40
N PHE A 269 -10.01 16.00 -17.17
CA PHE A 269 -9.37 16.65 -16.05
C PHE A 269 -7.86 16.58 -16.30
N ASP A 270 -7.23 17.73 -16.33
CA ASP A 270 -5.78 17.84 -16.50
C ASP A 270 -5.15 18.02 -15.12
N GLU A 271 -4.44 17.00 -14.64
CA GLU A 271 -3.74 17.03 -13.37
C GLU A 271 -2.65 18.09 -13.34
N GLU A 272 -2.14 18.50 -14.51
CA GLU A 272 -1.18 19.62 -14.61
C GLU A 272 -1.80 20.97 -14.21
N LEU A 273 -3.14 21.07 -14.22
CA LEU A 273 -3.85 22.25 -13.73
C LEU A 273 -4.08 22.25 -12.21
N MET A 274 -3.77 21.17 -11.52
CA MET A 274 -3.82 21.17 -10.07
C MET A 274 -2.74 22.11 -9.50
N PRO A 275 -3.07 22.90 -8.48
CA PRO A 275 -2.10 23.80 -7.86
C PRO A 275 -1.11 23.03 -6.96
N ILE A 276 -0.50 22.00 -7.50
CA ILE A 276 0.51 21.13 -6.84
C ILE A 276 1.71 21.03 -7.78
N THR A 277 2.90 21.22 -7.22
CA THR A 277 4.14 21.02 -7.95
C THR A 277 4.68 19.61 -7.66
N THR A 278 4.87 18.79 -8.69
CA THR A 278 5.42 17.44 -8.56
C THR A 278 6.33 17.04 -9.71
N ASN A 279 7.22 16.11 -9.42
CA ASN A 279 8.15 15.55 -10.41
C ASN A 279 7.57 14.35 -11.16
N SER A 280 6.53 13.69 -10.65
CA SER A 280 5.92 12.52 -11.29
C SER A 280 4.52 12.25 -10.74
N TYR A 281 3.70 11.56 -11.53
CA TYR A 281 2.38 11.07 -11.14
C TYR A 281 2.31 9.55 -11.25
N LEU A 282 1.80 8.89 -10.21
CA LEU A 282 1.52 7.46 -10.19
C LEU A 282 0.03 7.23 -9.89
N TYR A 283 -0.62 6.46 -10.73
CA TYR A 283 -2.03 6.11 -10.58
C TYR A 283 -2.17 4.65 -10.20
N LEU A 284 -2.91 4.36 -9.12
CA LEU A 284 -3.16 3.02 -8.62
C LEU A 284 -4.64 2.67 -8.83
N SER A 285 -4.90 1.65 -9.62
CA SER A 285 -6.27 1.19 -9.91
C SER A 285 -6.39 -0.33 -9.93
N GLY A 286 -7.53 -0.84 -9.50
CA GLY A 286 -7.90 -2.26 -9.68
C GLY A 286 -8.85 -2.49 -10.85
N THR A 287 -9.41 -1.43 -11.45
CA THR A 287 -10.44 -1.50 -12.51
C THR A 287 -10.31 -0.35 -13.50
N PRO A 288 -9.19 -0.23 -14.24
CA PRO A 288 -8.93 0.94 -15.08
C PRO A 288 -9.52 0.85 -16.48
N PHE A 289 -10.47 -0.04 -16.73
CA PHE A 289 -11.03 -0.30 -18.08
C PHE A 289 -11.45 0.98 -18.81
N ARG A 290 -11.99 1.98 -18.10
CA ARG A 290 -12.39 3.25 -18.72
C ARG A 290 -11.19 4.13 -19.06
N ALA A 291 -10.18 4.21 -18.21
CA ALA A 291 -8.97 5.00 -18.45
C ALA A 291 -8.16 4.49 -19.66
N ILE A 292 -8.08 3.17 -19.81
CA ILE A 292 -7.43 2.55 -20.97
C ILE A 292 -8.24 2.78 -22.24
N ASN A 293 -9.55 2.58 -22.18
CA ASN A 293 -10.42 2.74 -23.37
C ASN A 293 -10.58 4.20 -23.80
N SER A 294 -10.39 5.17 -22.91
CA SER A 294 -10.46 6.60 -23.25
C SER A 294 -9.21 7.13 -23.96
N GLY A 295 -8.11 6.35 -23.98
CA GLY A 295 -6.83 6.78 -24.55
C GLY A 295 -6.04 7.76 -23.66
N GLU A 296 -6.41 7.89 -22.39
CA GLU A 296 -5.72 8.74 -21.43
C GLU A 296 -4.28 8.26 -21.14
N PHE A 297 -4.07 6.95 -21.17
CA PHE A 297 -2.76 6.32 -21.01
C PHE A 297 -2.42 5.49 -22.24
N ILE A 298 -1.22 5.64 -22.73
CA ILE A 298 -0.65 4.75 -23.76
C ILE A 298 -0.06 3.49 -23.11
N GLU A 299 0.18 2.44 -23.89
CA GLU A 299 0.61 1.13 -23.38
C GLU A 299 1.94 1.20 -22.60
N GLU A 300 2.84 2.08 -22.98
CA GLU A 300 4.13 2.29 -22.34
C GLU A 300 3.98 2.89 -20.93
N GLN A 301 2.87 3.57 -20.66
CA GLN A 301 2.54 4.21 -19.38
C GLN A 301 1.76 3.30 -18.43
N ILE A 302 1.56 2.03 -18.80
CA ILE A 302 0.70 1.13 -18.05
C ILE A 302 1.46 -0.13 -17.63
N TYR A 303 1.32 -0.50 -16.36
CA TYR A 303 1.63 -1.83 -15.88
C TYR A 303 0.34 -2.59 -15.59
N ASN A 304 0.18 -3.77 -16.16
CA ASN A 304 -1.01 -4.60 -16.01
C ASN A 304 -0.71 -5.87 -15.21
N TRP A 305 -1.51 -6.17 -14.17
CA TRP A 305 -1.50 -7.43 -13.45
C TRP A 305 -2.91 -7.86 -13.09
N THR A 306 -3.36 -8.93 -13.74
CA THR A 306 -4.72 -9.45 -13.63
C THR A 306 -4.79 -10.69 -12.74
N TYR A 307 -6.00 -11.17 -12.49
CA TYR A 307 -6.22 -12.45 -11.82
C TYR A 307 -5.66 -13.63 -12.61
N SER A 308 -5.74 -13.60 -13.93
CA SER A 308 -5.18 -14.64 -14.80
C SER A 308 -3.66 -14.69 -14.71
N ASP A 309 -3.01 -13.54 -14.56
CA ASP A 309 -1.56 -13.46 -14.39
C ASP A 309 -1.15 -14.08 -13.06
N GLU A 310 -1.86 -13.74 -11.97
CA GLU A 310 -1.60 -14.33 -10.66
C GLU A 310 -1.80 -15.84 -10.64
N GLN A 311 -2.87 -16.37 -11.26
CA GLN A 311 -3.07 -17.80 -11.32
C GLN A 311 -1.97 -18.50 -12.11
N ARG A 312 -1.54 -17.94 -13.23
CA ARG A 312 -0.39 -18.45 -13.99
C ARG A 312 0.90 -18.43 -13.17
N ALA A 313 1.15 -17.37 -12.42
CA ALA A 313 2.31 -17.26 -11.55
C ALA A 313 2.30 -18.31 -10.43
N LYS A 314 1.13 -18.54 -9.78
CA LYS A 314 0.94 -19.60 -8.78
C LYS A 314 1.24 -20.99 -9.34
N GLU A 315 0.72 -21.31 -10.51
CA GLU A 315 0.90 -22.60 -11.16
C GLU A 315 2.33 -22.83 -11.65
N ALA A 316 2.99 -21.76 -12.07
CA ALA A 316 4.37 -21.79 -12.55
C ALA A 316 5.41 -21.89 -11.42
N TRP A 317 5.06 -21.52 -10.19
CA TRP A 317 5.98 -21.51 -9.06
C TRP A 317 6.29 -22.92 -8.59
N LYS A 318 7.58 -23.28 -8.55
CA LYS A 318 8.04 -24.65 -8.23
C LYS A 318 8.85 -24.73 -6.94
N ALA A 319 9.24 -23.60 -6.35
CA ALA A 319 9.98 -23.59 -5.10
C ALA A 319 9.03 -23.81 -3.90
N GLU A 320 9.58 -24.28 -2.78
CA GLU A 320 8.82 -24.57 -1.56
C GLU A 320 8.18 -23.29 -0.98
N ASP A 321 8.88 -22.15 -1.06
CA ASP A 321 8.40 -20.86 -0.55
C ASP A 321 7.57 -20.13 -1.62
N ASN A 322 6.34 -20.51 -1.82
CA ASN A 322 5.46 -19.86 -2.80
C ASN A 322 4.87 -18.56 -2.24
N PRO A 323 5.27 -17.38 -2.73
CA PRO A 323 4.79 -16.09 -2.22
C PRO A 323 3.31 -15.82 -2.51
N TYR A 324 2.68 -16.67 -3.32
CA TYR A 324 1.26 -16.55 -3.67
C TYR A 324 0.34 -17.45 -2.81
N ASP A 325 0.87 -18.32 -1.94
CA ASP A 325 0.07 -19.27 -1.19
C ASP A 325 -0.91 -18.60 -0.23
N SER A 326 -0.53 -17.45 0.34
CA SER A 326 -1.39 -16.66 1.20
C SER A 326 -2.50 -15.91 0.44
N LEU A 327 -2.43 -15.83 -0.89
CA LEU A 327 -3.43 -15.15 -1.70
C LEU A 327 -4.61 -16.08 -2.00
N PRO A 328 -5.86 -15.67 -1.76
CA PRO A 328 -7.02 -16.51 -1.97
C PRO A 328 -7.23 -16.82 -3.45
N ARG A 329 -7.68 -18.04 -3.71
CA ARG A 329 -8.17 -18.41 -5.04
C ARG A 329 -9.50 -17.70 -5.30
N MET A 330 -9.61 -17.02 -6.44
CA MET A 330 -10.90 -16.54 -6.90
C MET A 330 -11.63 -17.67 -7.61
N VAL A 331 -12.85 -17.97 -7.16
CA VAL A 331 -13.78 -18.87 -7.87
C VAL A 331 -14.89 -18.00 -8.45
N MET A 332 -14.94 -17.93 -9.78
CA MET A 332 -16.02 -17.26 -10.49
C MET A 332 -17.07 -18.29 -10.89
N LEU A 333 -18.25 -18.16 -10.31
CA LEU A 333 -19.42 -18.94 -10.70
C LEU A 333 -20.24 -18.10 -11.69
N THR A 334 -20.39 -18.58 -12.91
CA THR A 334 -21.29 -17.97 -13.88
C THR A 334 -22.62 -18.70 -13.83
N TYR A 335 -23.69 -17.92 -13.72
CA TYR A 335 -25.05 -18.41 -13.78
C TYR A 335 -25.74 -17.85 -15.04
N GLN A 336 -26.32 -18.75 -15.82
CA GLN A 336 -27.09 -18.32 -16.98
C GLN A 336 -28.46 -17.84 -16.49
N LEU A 337 -28.73 -16.54 -16.66
CA LEU A 337 -30.03 -15.97 -16.30
C LEU A 337 -31.14 -16.59 -17.19
N PRO A 338 -32.32 -16.90 -16.63
CA PRO A 338 -33.49 -17.24 -17.41
C PRO A 338 -33.79 -16.15 -18.46
N ASP A 339 -34.24 -16.58 -19.63
CA ASP A 339 -34.49 -15.65 -20.75
C ASP A 339 -35.46 -14.53 -20.39
N SER A 340 -36.48 -14.80 -19.57
CA SER A 340 -37.41 -13.78 -19.08
C SER A 340 -36.77 -12.66 -18.26
N ILE A 341 -35.77 -12.99 -17.42
CA ILE A 341 -35.01 -12.01 -16.63
C ILE A 341 -34.02 -11.26 -17.52
N ARG A 342 -33.43 -11.95 -18.48
CA ARG A 342 -32.52 -11.36 -19.45
C ARG A 342 -33.23 -10.33 -20.34
N GLU A 343 -34.43 -10.65 -20.81
CA GLU A 343 -35.27 -9.70 -21.62
C GLU A 343 -35.62 -8.43 -20.84
N ILE A 344 -35.99 -8.55 -19.55
CA ILE A 344 -36.25 -7.41 -18.68
C ILE A 344 -34.99 -6.54 -18.50
N ALA A 345 -33.85 -7.17 -18.24
CA ALA A 345 -32.57 -6.46 -18.01
C ALA A 345 -32.00 -5.82 -19.29
N MET A 346 -32.38 -6.30 -20.46
CA MET A 346 -32.01 -5.73 -21.77
C MET A 346 -32.97 -4.68 -22.27
N GLY A 347 -34.05 -4.41 -21.57
CA GLY A 347 -35.04 -3.36 -21.92
C GLY A 347 -34.61 -1.92 -21.63
N GLY A 348 -33.32 -1.66 -21.40
CA GLY A 348 -32.78 -0.33 -21.22
C GLY A 348 -32.56 0.44 -22.51
N GLU A 349 -32.27 1.73 -22.42
CA GLU A 349 -32.10 2.68 -23.52
C GLU A 349 -31.09 2.32 -24.60
N PHE A 350 -30.19 1.34 -24.32
CA PHE A 350 -29.04 1.02 -25.15
C PHE A 350 -28.89 -0.44 -25.58
N ASP A 351 -29.91 -1.26 -25.50
CA ASP A 351 -29.81 -2.72 -25.83
C ASP A 351 -28.67 -3.45 -25.07
N GLN A 352 -28.32 -2.95 -23.89
CA GLN A 352 -27.28 -3.51 -23.02
C GLN A 352 -27.88 -3.97 -21.69
N PHE A 353 -27.26 -4.96 -21.03
CA PHE A 353 -27.67 -5.41 -19.71
C PHE A 353 -27.53 -4.29 -18.68
N ASP A 354 -28.65 -3.76 -18.17
CA ASP A 354 -28.68 -2.68 -17.20
C ASP A 354 -28.85 -3.24 -15.78
N LEU A 355 -27.80 -3.07 -14.97
CA LEU A 355 -27.78 -3.51 -13.57
C LEU A 355 -28.81 -2.77 -12.71
N ASN A 356 -29.13 -1.51 -13.02
CA ASN A 356 -30.09 -0.75 -12.27
C ASN A 356 -31.51 -1.27 -12.51
N ILE A 357 -31.82 -1.65 -13.76
CA ILE A 357 -33.09 -2.31 -14.11
C ILE A 357 -33.16 -3.69 -13.47
N PHE A 358 -32.06 -4.46 -13.53
CA PHE A 358 -31.98 -5.81 -12.94
C PHE A 358 -32.19 -5.81 -11.42
N PHE A 359 -31.60 -4.84 -10.70
CA PHE A 359 -31.76 -4.71 -9.24
C PHE A 359 -32.89 -3.76 -8.82
N SER A 360 -33.67 -3.24 -9.77
CA SER A 360 -34.80 -2.36 -9.47
C SER A 360 -35.85 -3.14 -8.69
N THR A 361 -36.13 -2.72 -7.45
CA THR A 361 -37.23 -3.23 -6.61
C THR A 361 -38.56 -2.48 -6.85
N ARG A 362 -38.65 -1.67 -7.88
CA ARG A 362 -39.92 -1.08 -8.33
C ARG A 362 -40.70 -2.18 -9.06
N GLY A 363 -41.22 -3.11 -8.28
CA GLY A 363 -42.29 -3.96 -8.70
C GLY A 363 -43.62 -3.20 -8.68
N GLU A 364 -44.48 -3.63 -9.52
CA GLU A 364 -45.85 -3.24 -9.72
C GLU A 364 -46.64 -2.98 -8.43
#